data_92db09cf268f709ae3165767c9ab4c53
#
_entry.id   92db09cf268f709ae3165767c9ab4c53
#
_cell.length_a   1.000
_cell.length_b   1.000
_cell.length_c   1.000
_cell.angle_alpha   90.00
_cell.angle_beta   90.00
_cell.angle_gamma   90.00
#
_symmetry.space_group_name_H-M   'P 1'
#
loop_
_entity.id
_entity.type
_entity.pdbx_description
1 polymer ?
#
loop_
_entity_poly.entity_id
_entity_poly.type
_entity_poly.pdbx_seq_one_letter_code
_entity_poly.pdbx_strand_id
1 'polypeptide(L)' 'RQGGLAGAAFNAAKEQALDYFLNHQLKFTEMADVVRATMDELISQNRLDKVVELEAVKAIDNLARSVARKSTEKFQI' A
#
# COMPACT_ATOMS: atom_id res chain seq x y z
N ARG A 1 -5.61 -19.46 -3.17
CA ARG A 1 -5.67 -18.62 -2.01
C ARG A 1 -5.15 -17.21 -2.32
N GLN A 2 -5.81 -16.26 -1.76
CA GLN A 2 -5.54 -14.88 -2.11
C GLN A 2 -4.35 -14.26 -1.41
N GLY A 3 -3.62 -14.98 -0.64
CA GLY A 3 -2.82 -14.33 0.35
C GLY A 3 -1.52 -13.68 -0.11
N GLY A 4 -0.87 -14.26 -1.10
CA GLY A 4 0.52 -13.92 -1.36
C GLY A 4 0.79 -12.45 -1.65
N LEU A 5 0.29 -11.98 -2.77
CA LEU A 5 0.55 -10.60 -3.17
C LEU A 5 -0.26 -9.61 -2.36
N ALA A 6 -1.47 -9.99 -1.95
CA ALA A 6 -2.28 -9.10 -1.11
C ALA A 6 -1.60 -8.84 0.22
N GLY A 7 -1.04 -9.88 0.84
CA GLY A 7 -0.31 -9.72 2.09
C GLY A 7 0.90 -8.83 1.95
N ALA A 8 1.69 -9.03 0.88
CA ALA A 8 2.86 -8.21 0.64
C ALA A 8 2.47 -6.75 0.40
N ALA A 9 1.42 -6.54 -0.37
CA ALA A 9 0.94 -5.18 -0.65
C ALA A 9 0.46 -4.49 0.62
N PHE A 10 -0.30 -5.21 1.45
CA PHE A 10 -0.82 -4.67 2.69
C PHE A 10 0.33 -4.25 3.62
N ASN A 11 1.32 -5.13 3.77
CA ASN A 11 2.47 -4.81 4.62
C ASN A 11 3.22 -3.58 4.11
N ALA A 12 3.44 -3.50 2.80
CA ALA A 12 4.16 -2.37 2.22
C ALA A 12 3.38 -1.07 2.43
N ALA A 13 2.07 -1.10 2.21
CA ALA A 13 1.23 0.08 2.41
C ALA A 13 1.23 0.51 3.87
N LYS A 14 1.14 -0.46 4.77
CA LYS A 14 1.11 -0.19 6.21
C LYS A 14 2.43 0.44 6.65
N GLU A 15 3.55 -0.11 6.20
CA GLU A 15 4.86 0.42 6.58
C GLU A 15 5.07 1.83 6.04
N GLN A 16 4.63 2.07 4.82
CA GLN A 16 4.76 3.39 4.23
C GLN A 16 3.91 4.41 4.98
N ALA A 17 2.68 4.03 5.32
CA ALA A 17 1.80 4.90 6.10
C ALA A 17 2.39 5.18 7.49
N LEU A 18 2.99 4.18 8.10
CA LEU A 18 3.64 4.35 9.40
C LEU A 18 4.78 5.36 9.32
N ASP A 19 5.60 5.28 8.27
CA ASP A 19 6.67 6.24 8.06
C ASP A 19 6.12 7.67 8.01
N TYR A 20 5.05 7.87 7.27
CA TYR A 20 4.45 9.19 7.18
C TYR A 20 3.88 9.66 8.51
N PHE A 21 3.30 8.73 9.27
CA PHE A 21 2.79 9.05 10.60
C PHE A 21 3.93 9.48 11.53
N LEU A 22 5.03 8.72 11.52
CA LEU A 22 6.17 9.02 12.38
C LEU A 22 6.85 10.34 12.01
N ASN A 23 6.71 10.76 10.76
CA ASN A 23 7.25 12.04 10.30
C ASN A 23 6.22 13.17 10.38
N HIS A 24 5.13 12.95 11.08
CA HIS A 24 4.08 13.96 11.30
C HIS A 24 3.39 14.39 10.00
N GLN A 25 3.38 13.53 9.00
CA GLN A 25 2.75 13.84 7.72
C GLN A 25 1.36 13.24 7.59
N LEU A 26 1.00 12.33 8.46
CA LEU A 26 -0.34 11.72 8.51
C LEU A 26 -0.79 11.64 9.95
N LYS A 27 -2.08 11.79 10.16
CA LYS A 27 -2.69 11.52 11.45
C LYS A 27 -2.88 10.01 11.60
N PHE A 28 -2.96 9.55 12.85
CA PHE A 28 -3.15 8.14 13.12
C PHE A 28 -4.37 7.58 12.38
N THR A 29 -5.48 8.33 12.38
CA THR A 29 -6.70 7.89 11.71
C THR A 29 -6.55 7.85 10.20
N GLU A 30 -5.67 8.69 9.66
CA GLU A 30 -5.45 8.74 8.22
C GLU A 30 -4.60 7.57 7.72
N MET A 31 -3.85 6.92 8.60
CA MET A 31 -3.06 5.75 8.20
C MET A 31 -3.96 4.65 7.64
N ALA A 32 -5.07 4.36 8.30
CA ALA A 32 -5.99 3.35 7.83
C ALA A 32 -6.58 3.72 6.47
N ASP A 33 -6.87 5.01 6.28
CA ASP A 33 -7.41 5.48 5.01
C ASP A 33 -6.42 5.31 3.88
N VAL A 34 -5.14 5.60 4.13
CA VAL A 34 -4.09 5.43 3.12
C VAL A 34 -3.94 3.96 2.75
N VAL A 35 -3.92 3.08 3.75
CA VAL A 35 -3.79 1.64 3.49
C VAL A 35 -4.99 1.15 2.68
N ARG A 36 -6.20 1.55 3.06
CA ARG A 36 -7.39 1.15 2.33
C ARG A 36 -7.36 1.64 0.89
N ALA A 37 -7.02 2.91 0.69
CA ALA A 37 -6.96 3.47 -0.66
C ALA A 37 -5.94 2.74 -1.51
N THR A 38 -4.79 2.40 -0.92
CA THR A 38 -3.75 1.66 -1.62
C THR A 38 -4.25 0.28 -2.05
N MET A 39 -4.88 -0.45 -1.14
CA MET A 39 -5.39 -1.78 -1.46
C MET A 39 -6.49 -1.71 -2.51
N ASP A 40 -7.39 -0.74 -2.40
CA ASP A 40 -8.46 -0.59 -3.39
C ASP A 40 -7.89 -0.31 -4.78
N GLU A 41 -6.86 0.52 -4.85
CA GLU A 41 -6.22 0.83 -6.12
C GLU A 41 -5.59 -0.41 -6.74
N LEU A 42 -4.89 -1.20 -5.94
CA LEU A 42 -4.22 -2.40 -6.44
C LEU A 42 -5.23 -3.45 -6.87
N ILE A 43 -6.32 -3.59 -6.14
CA ILE A 43 -7.39 -4.51 -6.51
C ILE A 43 -8.02 -4.06 -7.83
N SER A 44 -8.27 -2.77 -7.96
CA SER A 44 -8.84 -2.19 -9.18
C SER A 44 -7.98 -2.49 -10.40
N GLN A 45 -6.67 -2.53 -10.22
CA GLN A 45 -5.73 -2.79 -11.30
C GLN A 45 -5.46 -4.28 -11.51
N ASN A 46 -6.13 -5.15 -10.78
CA ASN A 46 -5.92 -6.61 -10.84
C ASN A 46 -4.47 -6.99 -10.57
N ARG A 47 -3.80 -6.24 -9.70
CA ARG A 47 -2.39 -6.50 -9.41
C ARG A 47 -2.17 -7.62 -8.42
N LEU A 48 -3.20 -7.98 -7.66
CA LEU A 48 -3.06 -8.94 -6.58
C LEU A 48 -3.40 -10.36 -6.99
N ASP A 49 -3.84 -10.56 -8.22
CA ASP A 49 -4.23 -11.89 -8.73
C ASP A 49 -3.08 -12.62 -9.42
N LYS A 50 -1.88 -12.08 -9.36
CA LYS A 50 -0.73 -12.67 -10.03
C LYS A 50 -0.19 -13.85 -9.25
N VAL A 51 0.52 -14.74 -9.97
CA VAL A 51 1.22 -15.83 -9.34
C VAL A 51 2.28 -15.28 -8.38
N VAL A 52 2.40 -15.90 -7.20
CA VAL A 52 3.36 -15.44 -6.19
C VAL A 52 4.75 -15.92 -6.58
N GLU A 53 5.55 -15.02 -7.07
CA GLU A 53 6.97 -15.23 -7.37
C GLU A 53 7.76 -14.12 -6.68
N LEU A 54 9.05 -14.38 -6.46
CA LEU A 54 9.87 -13.39 -5.78
C LEU A 54 9.84 -12.04 -6.47
N GLU A 55 9.94 -12.04 -7.80
CA GLU A 55 9.92 -10.78 -8.56
C GLU A 55 8.57 -10.11 -8.46
N ALA A 56 7.48 -10.88 -8.45
CA ALA A 56 6.15 -10.31 -8.31
C ALA A 56 5.97 -9.68 -6.93
N VAL A 57 6.51 -10.32 -5.89
CA VAL A 57 6.43 -9.77 -4.54
C VAL A 57 7.19 -8.45 -4.44
N LYS A 58 8.38 -8.38 -5.03
CA LYS A 58 9.15 -7.13 -5.03
C LYS A 58 8.43 -6.04 -5.81
N ALA A 59 7.85 -6.39 -6.95
CA ALA A 59 7.14 -5.42 -7.77
C ALA A 59 5.92 -4.87 -7.05
N ILE A 60 5.17 -5.75 -6.38
CA ILE A 60 3.96 -5.30 -5.68
C ILE A 60 4.33 -4.47 -4.44
N ASP A 61 5.43 -4.81 -3.78
CA ASP A 61 5.91 -4.00 -2.66
C ASP A 61 6.20 -2.58 -3.11
N ASN A 62 6.96 -2.43 -4.19
CA ASN A 62 7.29 -1.11 -4.71
C ASN A 62 6.06 -0.35 -5.19
N LEU A 63 5.16 -1.06 -5.87
CA LEU A 63 3.94 -0.43 -6.35
C LEU A 63 3.05 0.03 -5.19
N ALA A 64 2.90 -0.82 -4.17
CA ALA A 64 2.07 -0.46 -3.03
C ALA A 64 2.63 0.76 -2.31
N ARG A 65 3.95 0.85 -2.16
CA ARG A 65 4.56 2.01 -1.53
C ARG A 65 4.34 3.27 -2.35
N SER A 66 4.44 3.15 -3.67
CA SER A 66 4.19 4.27 -4.57
C SER A 66 2.74 4.75 -4.49
N VAL A 67 1.80 3.81 -4.50
CA VAL A 67 0.37 4.16 -4.38
C VAL A 67 0.07 4.77 -3.02
N ALA A 68 0.66 4.21 -1.96
CA ALA A 68 0.47 4.76 -0.62
C ALA A 68 0.98 6.19 -0.54
N ARG A 69 2.11 6.48 -1.18
CA ARG A 69 2.64 7.84 -1.20
C ARG A 69 1.68 8.79 -1.90
N LYS A 70 1.15 8.38 -3.04
CA LYS A 70 0.18 9.21 -3.76
C LYS A 70 -1.08 9.42 -2.95
N SER A 71 -1.56 8.37 -2.27
CA SER A 71 -2.73 8.49 -1.42
C SER A 71 -2.48 9.45 -0.26
N THR A 72 -1.27 9.40 0.31
CA THR A 72 -0.91 10.29 1.40
C THR A 72 -0.97 11.75 0.96
N GLU A 73 -0.53 12.04 -0.25
CA GLU A 73 -0.54 13.41 -0.75
C GLU A 73 -1.94 14.01 -0.76
N LYS A 74 -2.96 13.19 -0.89
CA LYS A 74 -4.34 13.67 -0.86
C LYS A 74 -4.75 14.19 0.50
N PHE A 75 -4.08 13.78 1.55
CA PHE A 75 -4.39 14.18 2.91
C PHE A 75 -3.53 15.34 3.43
N GLN A 76 -2.60 15.81 2.62
CA GLN A 76 -1.63 16.80 3.06
C GLN A 76 -1.97 18.23 2.60
N ILE A 77 -3.14 18.44 2.13
CA ILE A 77 -3.54 19.76 1.64
C ILE A 77 -3.81 20.73 2.77
#